data_e50ec44ee8d2bfe29d17bff059dda912
#
_entry.id   e50ec44ee8d2bfe29d17bff059dda912
#
_cell.length_a   1.000
_cell.length_b   1.000
_cell.length_c   1.000
_cell.angle_alpha   90.00
_cell.angle_beta   90.00
_cell.angle_gamma   90.00
#
_symmetry.space_group_name_H-M   'P 1'
#
loop_
_entity.id
_entity.type
_entity.pdbx_description
1 polymer ?
#
loop_
_entity_poly.entity_id
_entity_poly.type
_entity_poly.pdbx_seq_one_letter_code
_entity_poly.pdbx_strand_id
1 'polypeptide(L)'
;KGSVPATLPAALADGVRLHRRLDAFSNQHETIRLSCARLPTPLRRIAPVFVDLVADHLLARNWAAIYHQPLTGYTAQTYTRLERLGSYLPESARQFLEHAIRHDLFAAYADMETLNAAIRSVARRLGRPEAAELVQTAVADALPELDADFRDYFPELVAHADAWLVDRGYGPVPKADSLSPTHSG
;
A
#
# COMPACT_ATOMS: atom_id res chain seq x y z
N LYS A 1 -14.29 -4.93 -12.70
CA LYS A 1 -12.89 -5.40 -12.82
C LYS A 1 -12.90 -6.67 -13.66
N GLY A 2 -12.08 -6.76 -14.76
CA GLY A 2 -12.03 -7.92 -15.68
C GLY A 2 -11.60 -9.22 -15.00
N SER A 3 -11.73 -10.37 -15.70
CA SER A 3 -11.22 -11.65 -15.22
C SER A 3 -9.69 -11.63 -15.07
N VAL A 4 -9.15 -12.46 -14.17
CA VAL A 4 -7.69 -12.65 -14.07
C VAL A 4 -7.26 -13.42 -15.33
N PRO A 5 -6.28 -12.94 -16.12
CA PRO A 5 -5.86 -13.63 -17.33
C PRO A 5 -5.38 -15.06 -17.03
N ALA A 6 -5.85 -16.02 -17.81
CA ALA A 6 -5.47 -17.43 -17.65
C ALA A 6 -3.99 -17.70 -17.99
N THR A 7 -3.33 -16.77 -18.66
CA THR A 7 -1.91 -16.85 -19.05
C THR A 7 -0.95 -16.50 -17.93
N LEU A 8 -1.46 -15.97 -16.79
CA LEU A 8 -0.61 -15.63 -15.65
C LEU A 8 -0.18 -16.90 -14.89
N PRO A 9 1.08 -16.97 -14.40
CA PRO A 9 1.48 -17.98 -13.44
C PRO A 9 0.54 -18.02 -12.23
N ALA A 10 0.27 -19.22 -11.68
CA ALA A 10 -0.70 -19.41 -10.60
C ALA A 10 -0.48 -18.47 -9.41
N ALA A 11 0.78 -18.35 -8.94
CA ALA A 11 1.13 -17.47 -7.82
C ALA A 11 0.85 -15.98 -8.13
N LEU A 12 1.10 -15.53 -9.37
CA LEU A 12 0.81 -14.14 -9.76
C LEU A 12 -0.71 -13.91 -9.88
N ALA A 13 -1.43 -14.88 -10.43
CA ALA A 13 -2.89 -14.84 -10.48
C ALA A 13 -3.50 -14.79 -9.07
N ASP A 14 -2.93 -15.53 -8.13
CA ASP A 14 -3.35 -15.49 -6.71
C ASP A 14 -3.01 -14.15 -6.06
N GLY A 15 -1.85 -13.55 -6.35
CA GLY A 15 -1.55 -12.18 -5.91
C GLY A 15 -2.59 -11.16 -6.38
N VAL A 16 -3.03 -11.25 -7.64
CA VAL A 16 -4.12 -10.38 -8.16
C VAL A 16 -5.44 -10.64 -7.44
N ARG A 17 -5.76 -11.89 -7.11
CA ARG A 17 -6.99 -12.23 -6.37
C ARG A 17 -6.94 -11.71 -4.95
N LEU A 18 -5.80 -11.86 -4.27
CA LEU A 18 -5.57 -11.34 -2.93
C LEU A 18 -5.73 -9.82 -2.91
N HIS A 19 -5.05 -9.10 -3.79
CA HIS A 19 -5.18 -7.64 -3.90
C HIS A 19 -6.64 -7.19 -4.03
N ARG A 20 -7.41 -7.83 -4.95
CA ARG A 20 -8.83 -7.51 -5.13
C ARG A 20 -9.68 -7.80 -3.88
N ARG A 21 -9.30 -8.83 -3.11
CA ARG A 21 -9.98 -9.17 -1.87
C ARG A 21 -9.68 -8.14 -0.78
N LEU A 22 -8.43 -7.70 -0.67
CA LEU A 22 -8.04 -6.64 0.25
C LEU A 22 -8.70 -5.31 -0.09
N ASP A 23 -8.77 -4.93 -1.38
CA ASP A 23 -9.55 -3.78 -1.84
C ASP A 23 -11.02 -3.86 -1.39
N ALA A 24 -11.64 -5.03 -1.55
CA ALA A 24 -13.05 -5.21 -1.16
C ALA A 24 -13.24 -5.11 0.36
N PHE A 25 -12.32 -5.65 1.14
CA PHE A 25 -12.29 -5.54 2.59
C PHE A 25 -12.15 -4.07 3.02
N SER A 26 -11.14 -3.37 2.50
CA SER A 26 -10.87 -1.96 2.80
C SER A 26 -12.07 -1.05 2.48
N ASN A 27 -12.69 -1.25 1.32
CA ASN A 27 -13.84 -0.44 0.88
C ASN A 27 -15.09 -0.60 1.77
N GLN A 28 -15.18 -1.70 2.54
CA GLN A 28 -16.29 -1.97 3.45
C GLN A 28 -15.94 -1.65 4.91
N HIS A 29 -14.66 -1.42 5.21
CA HIS A 29 -14.18 -1.25 6.57
C HIS A 29 -14.64 0.10 7.15
N GLU A 30 -15.12 0.07 8.41
CA GLU A 30 -15.65 1.27 9.06
C GLU A 30 -14.57 2.32 9.29
N THR A 31 -13.40 1.91 9.76
CA THR A 31 -12.25 2.81 10.00
C THR A 31 -11.80 3.51 8.71
N ILE A 32 -11.80 2.82 7.55
CA ILE A 32 -11.50 3.46 6.26
C ILE A 32 -12.56 4.49 5.89
N ARG A 33 -13.84 4.23 6.20
CA ARG A 33 -14.90 5.23 5.99
C ARG A 33 -14.73 6.45 6.89
N LEU A 34 -14.30 6.25 8.14
CA LEU A 34 -13.97 7.34 9.07
C LEU A 34 -12.80 8.16 8.55
N SER A 35 -11.69 7.52 8.15
CA SER A 35 -10.54 8.19 7.53
C SER A 35 -10.96 9.01 6.29
N CYS A 36 -11.80 8.47 5.42
CA CYS A 36 -12.34 9.19 4.27
C CYS A 36 -13.20 10.40 4.68
N ALA A 37 -13.93 10.31 5.80
CA ALA A 37 -14.76 11.39 6.30
C ALA A 37 -13.96 12.56 6.92
N ARG A 38 -12.68 12.33 7.27
CA ARG A 38 -11.74 13.37 7.72
C ARG A 38 -11.33 14.32 6.59
N LEU A 39 -11.42 13.85 5.33
CA LEU A 39 -11.18 14.71 4.18
C LEU A 39 -12.40 15.57 3.85
N PRO A 40 -12.21 16.80 3.34
CA PRO A 40 -13.31 17.72 3.04
C PRO A 40 -14.36 17.14 2.11
N THR A 41 -15.63 17.49 2.36
CA THR A 41 -16.81 17.01 1.62
C THR A 41 -16.67 17.05 0.08
N PRO A 42 -16.08 18.10 -0.54
CA PRO A 42 -15.89 18.14 -2.00
C PRO A 42 -15.03 17.01 -2.55
N LEU A 43 -14.20 16.37 -1.70
CA LEU A 43 -13.29 15.29 -2.04
C LEU A 43 -13.89 13.89 -1.82
N ARG A 44 -15.09 13.78 -1.25
CA ARG A 44 -15.68 12.50 -0.79
C ARG A 44 -15.64 11.37 -1.83
N ARG A 45 -15.79 11.69 -3.12
CA ARG A 45 -15.72 10.68 -4.20
C ARG A 45 -14.33 10.12 -4.46
N ILE A 46 -13.30 10.91 -4.19
CA ILE A 46 -11.90 10.59 -4.46
C ILE A 46 -11.11 10.36 -3.17
N ALA A 47 -11.73 10.58 -2.01
CA ALA A 47 -11.13 10.38 -0.70
C ALA A 47 -10.47 9.00 -0.52
N PRO A 48 -11.09 7.88 -0.93
CA PRO A 48 -10.47 6.56 -0.77
C PRO A 48 -9.09 6.45 -1.42
N VAL A 49 -8.87 7.09 -2.58
CA VAL A 49 -7.57 7.06 -3.28
C VAL A 49 -6.50 7.80 -2.48
N PHE A 50 -6.85 8.89 -1.80
CA PHE A 50 -5.90 9.64 -0.98
C PHE A 50 -5.67 8.99 0.38
N VAL A 51 -6.69 8.37 0.97
CA VAL A 51 -6.54 7.58 2.21
C VAL A 51 -5.60 6.40 1.99
N ASP A 52 -5.64 5.76 0.82
CA ASP A 52 -4.72 4.70 0.41
C ASP A 52 -3.26 5.20 0.37
N LEU A 53 -3.01 6.37 -0.25
CA LEU A 53 -1.68 6.99 -0.23
C LEU A 53 -1.20 7.34 1.19
N VAL A 54 -2.11 7.80 2.05
CA VAL A 54 -1.79 8.08 3.46
C VAL A 54 -1.46 6.78 4.21
N ALA A 55 -2.18 5.70 3.95
CA ALA A 55 -1.89 4.40 4.53
C ALA A 55 -0.49 3.88 4.12
N ASP A 56 -0.10 4.06 2.85
CA ASP A 56 1.26 3.75 2.38
C ASP A 56 2.33 4.58 3.13
N HIS A 57 2.09 5.88 3.31
CA HIS A 57 2.97 6.74 4.10
C HIS A 57 3.08 6.28 5.55
N LEU A 58 1.95 6.00 6.19
CA LEU A 58 1.91 5.58 7.59
C LEU A 58 2.56 4.21 7.78
N LEU A 59 2.39 3.28 6.84
CA LEU A 59 3.08 1.99 6.85
C LEU A 59 4.60 2.19 6.77
N ALA A 60 5.09 2.97 5.81
CA ALA A 60 6.51 3.22 5.64
C ALA A 60 7.10 3.94 6.87
N ARG A 61 6.41 4.94 7.40
CA ARG A 61 6.82 5.71 8.57
C ARG A 61 6.86 4.89 9.86
N ASN A 62 5.90 4.00 10.04
CA ASN A 62 5.79 3.15 11.24
C ASN A 62 6.47 1.78 11.05
N TRP A 63 7.16 1.54 9.93
CA TRP A 63 7.71 0.24 9.57
C TRP A 63 8.52 -0.43 10.66
N ALA A 64 9.44 0.31 11.28
CA ALA A 64 10.31 -0.22 12.35
C ALA A 64 9.56 -0.64 13.63
N ALA A 65 8.36 -0.12 13.86
CA ALA A 65 7.49 -0.52 14.95
C ALA A 65 6.64 -1.76 14.61
N ILE A 66 6.46 -2.04 13.31
CA ILE A 66 5.63 -3.14 12.82
C ILE A 66 6.47 -4.36 12.44
N TYR A 67 7.69 -4.13 11.90
CA TYR A 67 8.56 -5.18 11.37
C TYR A 67 9.99 -5.02 11.89
N HIS A 68 10.68 -6.15 12.15
CA HIS A 68 12.06 -6.15 12.67
C HIS A 68 13.14 -5.92 11.59
N GLN A 69 12.79 -6.10 10.32
CA GLN A 69 13.75 -5.86 9.23
C GLN A 69 13.73 -4.40 8.79
N PRO A 70 14.86 -3.82 8.35
CA PRO A 70 14.89 -2.47 7.78
C PRO A 70 14.00 -2.37 6.55
N LEU A 71 13.25 -1.26 6.42
CA LEU A 71 12.36 -1.03 5.27
C LEU A 71 13.13 -1.10 3.94
N THR A 72 14.32 -0.49 3.86
CA THR A 72 15.17 -0.51 2.65
C THR A 72 15.61 -1.92 2.25
N GLY A 73 15.82 -2.81 3.21
CA GLY A 73 16.12 -4.22 2.94
C GLY A 73 14.91 -4.96 2.37
N TYR A 74 13.72 -4.67 2.89
CA TYR A 74 12.47 -5.23 2.39
C TYR A 74 12.16 -4.73 0.98
N THR A 75 12.28 -3.43 0.73
CA THR A 75 11.98 -2.83 -0.58
C THR A 75 12.93 -3.34 -1.65
N ALA A 76 14.23 -3.45 -1.36
CA ALA A 76 15.23 -4.01 -2.29
C ALA A 76 14.89 -5.45 -2.70
N GLN A 77 14.50 -6.31 -1.74
CA GLN A 77 14.07 -7.67 -2.04
C GLN A 77 12.77 -7.69 -2.87
N THR A 78 11.84 -6.80 -2.55
CA THR A 78 10.56 -6.69 -3.26
C THR A 78 10.79 -6.25 -4.71
N TYR A 79 11.61 -5.24 -4.95
CA TYR A 79 11.96 -4.78 -6.30
C TYR A 79 12.63 -5.89 -7.12
N THR A 80 13.59 -6.61 -6.53
CA THR A 80 14.25 -7.75 -7.20
C THR A 80 13.23 -8.83 -7.63
N ARG A 81 12.20 -9.08 -6.81
CA ARG A 81 11.13 -10.03 -7.16
C ARG A 81 10.23 -9.48 -8.27
N LEU A 82 9.89 -8.19 -8.23
CA LEU A 82 9.04 -7.53 -9.23
C LEU A 82 9.74 -7.44 -10.60
N GLU A 83 11.05 -7.18 -10.64
CA GLU A 83 11.83 -7.19 -11.88
C GLU A 83 11.77 -8.53 -12.61
N ARG A 84 11.83 -9.64 -11.86
CA ARG A 84 11.68 -11.00 -12.43
C ARG A 84 10.31 -11.24 -13.07
N LEU A 85 9.31 -10.47 -12.66
CA LEU A 85 7.95 -10.53 -13.19
C LEU A 85 7.71 -9.50 -14.31
N GLY A 86 8.72 -8.75 -14.72
CA GLY A 86 8.64 -7.65 -15.69
C GLY A 86 7.97 -8.03 -17.02
N SER A 87 8.18 -9.29 -17.49
CA SER A 87 7.55 -9.78 -18.73
C SER A 87 6.02 -9.90 -18.67
N TYR A 88 5.44 -9.94 -17.47
CA TYR A 88 3.99 -9.99 -17.24
C TYR A 88 3.38 -8.60 -17.03
N LEU A 89 4.21 -7.56 -16.89
CA LEU A 89 3.75 -6.21 -16.62
C LEU A 89 3.45 -5.46 -17.92
N PRO A 90 2.35 -4.70 -17.98
CA PRO A 90 2.13 -3.71 -19.03
C PRO A 90 3.26 -2.68 -19.04
N GLU A 91 3.49 -2.03 -20.19
CA GLU A 91 4.55 -1.03 -20.36
C GLU A 91 4.51 0.08 -19.30
N SER A 92 3.32 0.63 -19.03
CA SER A 92 3.15 1.67 -18.00
C SER A 92 3.52 1.19 -16.59
N ALA A 93 3.28 -0.08 -16.27
CA ALA A 93 3.65 -0.66 -14.98
C ALA A 93 5.16 -0.92 -14.89
N ARG A 94 5.82 -1.28 -16.00
CA ARG A 94 7.29 -1.39 -16.05
C ARG A 94 7.97 -0.04 -15.83
N GLN A 95 7.51 1.00 -16.52
CA GLN A 95 8.02 2.36 -16.34
C GLN A 95 7.83 2.87 -14.91
N PHE A 96 6.67 2.56 -14.30
CA PHE A 96 6.44 2.88 -12.89
C PHE A 96 7.41 2.10 -11.98
N LEU A 97 7.62 0.80 -12.24
CA LEU A 97 8.55 -0.03 -11.47
C LEU A 97 10.00 0.47 -11.57
N GLU A 98 10.46 0.83 -12.76
CA GLU A 98 11.79 1.43 -12.96
C GLU A 98 11.95 2.74 -12.18
N HIS A 99 10.92 3.57 -12.17
CA HIS A 99 10.92 4.79 -11.36
C HIS A 99 10.96 4.48 -9.87
N ALA A 100 10.13 3.51 -9.42
CA ALA A 100 10.05 3.10 -8.03
C ALA A 100 11.40 2.52 -7.52
N ILE A 101 12.08 1.72 -8.32
CA ILE A 101 13.41 1.18 -8.00
C ILE A 101 14.45 2.30 -7.90
N ARG A 102 14.48 3.20 -8.90
CA ARG A 102 15.49 4.28 -8.97
C ARG A 102 15.47 5.18 -7.75
N HIS A 103 14.29 5.39 -7.18
CA HIS A 103 14.07 6.34 -6.07
C HIS A 103 13.75 5.66 -4.75
N ASP A 104 13.80 4.32 -4.67
CA ASP A 104 13.28 3.52 -3.57
C ASP A 104 11.92 4.06 -3.08
N LEU A 105 10.99 4.20 -4.01
CA LEU A 105 9.73 4.90 -3.80
C LEU A 105 8.94 4.36 -2.60
N PHE A 106 8.97 3.03 -2.35
CA PHE A 106 8.26 2.44 -1.23
C PHE A 106 8.85 2.85 0.12
N ALA A 107 10.18 2.98 0.23
CA ALA A 107 10.80 3.50 1.43
C ALA A 107 10.67 5.03 1.52
N ALA A 108 10.74 5.73 0.39
CA ALA A 108 10.58 7.19 0.33
C ALA A 108 9.20 7.67 0.79
N TYR A 109 8.17 6.80 0.73
CA TYR A 109 6.85 7.13 1.28
C TYR A 109 6.87 7.44 2.79
N ALA A 110 7.91 7.08 3.53
CA ALA A 110 8.07 7.52 4.93
C ALA A 110 8.18 9.05 5.07
N ASP A 111 8.57 9.75 3.99
CA ASP A 111 8.70 11.20 3.96
C ASP A 111 7.39 11.87 3.52
N MET A 112 6.97 12.90 4.25
CA MET A 112 5.80 13.72 3.95
C MET A 112 5.92 14.44 2.59
N GLU A 113 7.12 14.81 2.15
CA GLU A 113 7.30 15.44 0.85
C GLU A 113 6.98 14.46 -0.29
N THR A 114 7.37 13.19 -0.15
CA THR A 114 7.02 12.13 -1.10
C THR A 114 5.50 11.90 -1.14
N LEU A 115 4.83 11.84 0.02
CA LEU A 115 3.38 11.77 0.08
C LEU A 115 2.73 12.96 -0.65
N ASN A 116 3.20 14.18 -0.38
CA ASN A 116 2.69 15.39 -1.01
C ASN A 116 2.91 15.38 -2.54
N ALA A 117 4.04 14.85 -3.01
CA ALA A 117 4.29 14.67 -4.45
C ALA A 117 3.34 13.65 -5.07
N ALA A 118 3.06 12.54 -4.38
CA ALA A 118 2.10 11.52 -4.80
C ALA A 118 0.68 12.08 -4.85
N ILE A 119 0.23 12.85 -3.85
CA ILE A 119 -1.07 13.53 -3.83
C ILE A 119 -1.22 14.43 -5.07
N ARG A 120 -0.22 15.28 -5.36
CA ARG A 120 -0.24 16.14 -6.57
C ARG A 120 -0.32 15.33 -7.85
N SER A 121 0.42 14.23 -7.93
CA SER A 121 0.44 13.36 -9.11
C SER A 121 -0.91 12.68 -9.33
N VAL A 122 -1.51 12.14 -8.27
CA VAL A 122 -2.82 11.49 -8.31
C VAL A 122 -3.92 12.49 -8.64
N ALA A 123 -3.92 13.67 -8.02
CA ALA A 123 -4.90 14.73 -8.30
C ALA A 123 -4.89 15.12 -9.79
N ARG A 124 -3.69 15.30 -10.39
CA ARG A 124 -3.57 15.54 -11.84
C ARG A 124 -4.13 14.41 -12.68
N ARG A 125 -3.79 13.15 -12.33
CA ARG A 125 -4.28 11.96 -13.05
C ARG A 125 -5.80 11.82 -12.98
N LEU A 126 -6.42 12.26 -11.88
CA LEU A 126 -7.87 12.29 -11.70
C LEU A 126 -8.55 13.49 -12.40
N GLY A 127 -7.78 14.35 -13.07
CA GLY A 127 -8.31 15.58 -13.69
C GLY A 127 -8.75 16.64 -12.67
N ARG A 128 -8.22 16.59 -11.44
CA ARG A 128 -8.59 17.47 -10.32
C ARG A 128 -7.34 18.07 -9.66
N PRO A 129 -6.43 18.72 -10.43
CA PRO A 129 -5.18 19.26 -9.89
C PRO A 129 -5.40 20.26 -8.74
N GLU A 130 -6.51 20.97 -8.76
CA GLU A 130 -6.92 21.93 -7.72
C GLU A 130 -7.22 21.25 -6.37
N ALA A 131 -7.53 19.96 -6.36
CA ALA A 131 -7.79 19.20 -5.14
C ALA A 131 -6.50 18.94 -4.33
N ALA A 132 -5.33 19.03 -4.94
CA ALA A 132 -4.08 18.62 -4.30
C ALA A 132 -3.79 19.41 -3.02
N GLU A 133 -3.86 20.73 -3.06
CA GLU A 133 -3.60 21.59 -1.89
C GLU A 133 -4.61 21.33 -0.77
N LEU A 134 -5.89 21.20 -1.13
CA LEU A 134 -6.95 20.92 -0.17
C LEU A 134 -6.73 19.55 0.52
N VAL A 135 -6.30 18.53 -0.22
CA VAL A 135 -5.97 17.21 0.34
C VAL A 135 -4.75 17.30 1.24
N GLN A 136 -3.67 17.95 0.80
CA GLN A 136 -2.44 18.10 1.57
C GLN A 136 -2.70 18.78 2.92
N THR A 137 -3.46 19.87 2.92
CA THR A 137 -3.84 20.57 4.14
C THR A 137 -4.66 19.67 5.06
N ALA A 138 -5.72 19.03 4.53
CA ALA A 138 -6.58 18.17 5.33
C ALA A 138 -5.83 16.95 5.89
N VAL A 139 -4.90 16.37 5.13
CA VAL A 139 -4.06 15.27 5.61
C VAL A 139 -3.11 15.75 6.71
N ALA A 140 -2.48 16.91 6.55
CA ALA A 140 -1.59 17.45 7.56
C ALA A 140 -2.33 17.74 8.89
N ASP A 141 -3.53 18.33 8.79
CA ASP A 141 -4.36 18.66 9.95
C ASP A 141 -4.89 17.41 10.68
N ALA A 142 -5.24 16.37 9.95
CA ALA A 142 -5.82 15.13 10.49
C ALA A 142 -4.80 13.98 10.65
N LEU A 143 -3.50 14.23 10.48
CA LEU A 143 -2.50 13.17 10.46
C LEU A 143 -2.47 12.32 11.75
N PRO A 144 -2.58 12.90 12.97
CA PRO A 144 -2.63 12.10 14.19
C PRO A 144 -3.81 11.13 14.23
N GLU A 145 -5.00 11.56 13.80
CA GLU A 145 -6.20 10.75 13.77
C GLU A 145 -6.14 9.70 12.65
N LEU A 146 -5.56 10.04 11.50
CA LEU A 146 -5.32 9.08 10.41
C LEU A 146 -4.29 8.01 10.82
N ASP A 147 -3.28 8.36 11.63
CA ASP A 147 -2.32 7.39 12.19
C ASP A 147 -3.03 6.46 13.20
N ALA A 148 -3.92 6.98 14.03
CA ALA A 148 -4.72 6.15 14.94
C ALA A 148 -5.63 5.20 14.16
N ASP A 149 -6.38 5.70 13.18
CA ASP A 149 -7.22 4.91 12.29
C ASP A 149 -6.38 3.80 11.58
N PHE A 150 -5.18 4.13 11.10
CA PHE A 150 -4.28 3.17 10.46
C PHE A 150 -3.86 2.05 11.42
N ARG A 151 -3.50 2.39 12.66
CA ARG A 151 -3.08 1.43 13.68
C ARG A 151 -4.19 0.46 14.07
N ASP A 152 -5.44 0.92 14.07
CA ASP A 152 -6.60 0.08 14.33
C ASP A 152 -6.92 -0.82 13.13
N TYR A 153 -6.84 -0.28 11.92
CA TYR A 153 -7.21 -0.98 10.69
C TYR A 153 -6.16 -1.99 10.22
N PHE A 154 -4.87 -1.62 10.23
CA PHE A 154 -3.82 -2.39 9.57
C PHE A 154 -3.67 -3.83 10.10
N PRO A 155 -3.77 -4.10 11.42
CA PRO A 155 -3.74 -5.47 11.94
C PRO A 155 -4.88 -6.34 11.40
N GLU A 156 -6.07 -5.77 11.21
CA GLU A 156 -7.22 -6.50 10.65
C GLU A 156 -7.02 -6.81 9.17
N LEU A 157 -6.45 -5.87 8.40
CA LEU A 157 -6.07 -6.10 7.00
C LEU A 157 -5.06 -7.25 6.89
N VAL A 158 -4.02 -7.25 7.73
CA VAL A 158 -3.00 -8.31 7.76
C VAL A 158 -3.64 -9.65 8.12
N ALA A 159 -4.48 -9.71 9.15
CA ALA A 159 -5.18 -10.94 9.54
C ALA A 159 -6.08 -11.46 8.41
N HIS A 160 -6.74 -10.56 7.66
CA HIS A 160 -7.57 -10.93 6.51
C HIS A 160 -6.72 -11.49 5.35
N ALA A 161 -5.53 -10.93 5.12
CA ALA A 161 -4.57 -11.45 4.14
C ALA A 161 -4.04 -12.83 4.55
N ASP A 162 -3.63 -12.98 5.82
CA ASP A 162 -3.10 -14.23 6.38
C ASP A 162 -4.08 -15.38 6.25
N ALA A 163 -5.34 -15.16 6.64
CA ALA A 163 -6.39 -16.17 6.53
C ALA A 163 -6.54 -16.68 5.09
N TRP A 164 -6.51 -15.76 4.11
CA TRP A 164 -6.62 -16.12 2.71
C TRP A 164 -5.38 -16.86 2.17
N LEU A 165 -4.18 -16.45 2.59
CA LEU A 165 -2.93 -17.08 2.18
C LEU A 165 -2.83 -18.50 2.73
N VAL A 166 -3.15 -18.70 4.01
CA VAL A 166 -3.15 -20.02 4.65
C VAL A 166 -4.16 -20.97 3.99
N ASP A 167 -5.38 -20.51 3.70
CA ASP A 167 -6.41 -21.29 2.98
C ASP A 167 -5.91 -21.78 1.60
N ARG A 168 -4.97 -21.06 0.99
CA ARG A 168 -4.37 -21.41 -0.31
C ARG A 168 -3.05 -22.18 -0.22
N GLY A 169 -2.62 -22.56 0.97
CA GLY A 169 -1.37 -23.28 1.20
C GLY A 169 -0.12 -22.41 1.16
N TYR A 170 -0.26 -21.07 1.18
CA TYR A 170 0.84 -20.15 1.40
C TYR A 170 1.08 -19.98 2.91
N GLY A 171 2.31 -19.61 3.29
CA GLY A 171 2.59 -19.22 4.68
C GLY A 171 1.94 -17.86 5.02
N PRO A 172 1.78 -17.56 6.34
CA PRO A 172 1.29 -16.25 6.78
C PRO A 172 2.25 -15.13 6.41
N VAL A 173 1.75 -13.90 6.38
CA VAL A 173 2.60 -12.71 6.23
C VAL A 173 3.63 -12.68 7.36
N PRO A 174 4.93 -12.48 7.08
CA PRO A 174 5.95 -12.40 8.12
C PRO A 174 5.61 -11.30 9.13
N LYS A 175 5.47 -11.68 10.41
CA LYS A 175 5.27 -10.74 11.51
C LYS A 175 6.59 -10.37 12.16
N ALA A 176 6.62 -9.27 12.90
CA ALA A 176 7.78 -8.84 13.66
C ALA A 176 8.37 -9.95 14.55
N ASP A 177 7.52 -10.77 15.17
CA ASP A 177 7.92 -11.86 16.08
C ASP A 177 8.36 -13.16 15.37
N SER A 178 8.17 -13.28 14.06
CA SER A 178 8.46 -14.53 13.33
C SER A 178 9.84 -14.54 12.65
N LEU A 179 10.59 -13.45 12.73
CA LEU A 179 11.96 -13.31 12.18
C LEU A 179 13.01 -13.53 13.29
N SER A 180 12.93 -14.66 13.99
CA SER A 180 14.07 -15.11 14.79
C SER A 180 15.28 -15.30 13.84
N PRO A 181 16.47 -14.80 14.19
CA PRO A 181 17.65 -15.05 13.38
C PRO A 181 17.87 -16.57 13.32
N THR A 182 17.86 -17.13 12.12
CA THR A 182 18.37 -18.47 11.90
C THR A 182 19.85 -18.43 12.30
N HIS A 183 20.15 -18.99 13.47
CA HIS A 183 21.50 -19.31 13.85
C HIS A 183 22.04 -20.31 12.81
N SER A 184 22.84 -19.80 11.89
CA SER A 184 23.73 -20.66 11.10
C SER A 184 24.80 -21.17 12.07
N GLY A 185 24.72 -22.45 12.45
CA GLY A 185 25.84 -23.19 13.02
C GLY A 185 26.80 -23.59 11.92
#